data_7fb4038cee14525b88775f4763fc6400
#
_entry.id   7fb4038cee14525b88775f4763fc6400
#
_cell.length_a   1.000
_cell.length_b   1.000
_cell.length_c   1.000
_cell.angle_alpha   90.00
_cell.angle_beta   90.00
_cell.angle_gamma   90.00
#
_symmetry.space_group_name_H-M   'P 1'
#
loop_
_entity.id
_entity.type
_entity.pdbx_description
1 polymer ?
#
loop_
_entity_poly.entity_id
_entity_poly.type
_entity_poly.pdbx_seq_one_letter_code
_entity_poly.pdbx_strand_id
1 'polypeptide(L)'
;MKITWPGGTCAAPPCPVCDQPGPFDVVLQTAEPDSTLVRCGRCTARFFPGQVPPDYAADKPASLFVQFYAEQNAGLHQMIRPLWQIDAAAHGIDSLLDVGCGFGFPVDTAARVLGWRAVGVDPSFFADAGREMLGADIRRCYLTEQTDVGPPFGMVLAMELIEHIPDLYPFMALMRRHIAPGGVLVMGTPHAGGISPETNPGTLAPMLTVGAHLVLFTAPAMEFYLRRAGFQHVVCRVEEQTLFVFASDRPLVFLPGEAAAHAGYVTYLQCLIDGAAPGSTLWNGAAGRLLGAMVDAGPLDAVLALYARIASAWRERFGIDLVRQRLPPVRAERDFGVTGPDLVERLRAEAPINLPAVLYHRTVLERRMPVATPESIVAHARLAMVYAGQSYRALRDYGLVDHHLRDCAWQARVTILDQFTILAPELEPSLLLSLVHPSPEGRADMLDPPRPVVVVRLAGVFNRLVHDGRYEEATALYPALDNLDAVTGALAHDPMVLFHALFCVGVLRLNHLGAPGAARDAFTRMQDEALARLNSPRPDLARHFQGVAEDHIRLVPDPLPAPVPAAPVPAAPTRAAAPRRARRV
;
A
#
# COMPACT_ATOMS: atom_id res chain seq x y z
N MET A 1 14.47 -5.80 2.86
CA MET A 1 15.35 -4.78 3.51
C MET A 1 15.22 -4.91 5.02
N LYS A 2 16.31 -5.15 5.75
CA LYS A 2 16.32 -5.18 7.23
C LYS A 2 16.71 -3.79 7.74
N ILE A 3 15.84 -3.19 8.56
CA ILE A 3 16.03 -1.84 9.12
C ILE A 3 16.32 -1.95 10.61
N THR A 4 17.27 -1.16 11.09
CA THR A 4 17.60 -0.99 12.51
C THR A 4 17.58 0.50 12.89
N TRP A 5 17.33 0.79 14.17
CA TRP A 5 17.19 2.14 14.70
C TRP A 5 18.21 2.36 15.84
N PRO A 6 19.52 2.47 15.51
CA PRO A 6 20.57 2.41 16.52
C PRO A 6 20.67 3.69 17.37
N GLY A 7 20.20 4.84 16.86
CA GLY A 7 20.48 6.14 17.48
C GLY A 7 21.95 6.55 17.38
N GLY A 8 22.34 7.59 18.13
CA GLY A 8 23.71 8.12 18.11
C GLY A 8 23.95 9.10 16.96
N THR A 9 25.23 9.39 16.71
CA THR A 9 25.64 10.37 15.67
C THR A 9 26.63 9.77 14.69
N CYS A 10 26.62 10.27 13.45
CA CYS A 10 27.50 9.89 12.37
C CYS A 10 28.19 11.12 11.78
N ALA A 11 29.50 11.01 11.51
CA ALA A 11 30.23 11.98 10.72
C ALA A 11 29.86 11.80 9.24
N ALA A 12 29.50 12.90 8.59
CA ALA A 12 29.11 12.90 7.18
C ALA A 12 29.44 14.27 6.54
N PRO A 13 29.44 14.38 5.20
CA PRO A 13 29.52 15.66 4.51
C PRO A 13 28.46 16.65 5.00
N PRO A 14 28.66 17.96 4.80
CA PRO A 14 27.65 18.96 5.17
C PRO A 14 26.26 18.64 4.64
N CYS A 15 25.23 19.05 5.38
CA CYS A 15 23.84 18.85 4.99
C CYS A 15 23.57 19.47 3.60
N PRO A 16 23.05 18.70 2.62
CA PRO A 16 22.84 19.20 1.25
C PRO A 16 21.79 20.32 1.15
N VAL A 17 20.96 20.49 2.19
CA VAL A 17 19.90 21.50 2.24
C VAL A 17 20.35 22.81 2.87
N CYS A 18 21.15 22.78 3.96
CA CYS A 18 21.45 23.98 4.72
C CYS A 18 22.95 24.20 5.02
N ASP A 19 23.82 23.38 4.46
CA ASP A 19 25.30 23.40 4.60
C ASP A 19 25.78 23.25 6.08
N GLN A 20 24.90 22.84 7.00
CA GLN A 20 25.29 22.55 8.38
C GLN A 20 26.33 21.43 8.38
N PRO A 21 27.50 21.63 9.01
CA PRO A 21 28.47 20.54 9.19
C PRO A 21 27.98 19.51 10.21
N GLY A 22 28.44 18.25 10.04
CA GLY A 22 28.16 17.19 11.00
C GLY A 22 28.85 17.40 12.37
N PRO A 23 28.68 16.48 13.32
CA PRO A 23 27.99 15.20 13.13
C PRO A 23 26.47 15.32 13.09
N PHE A 24 25.80 14.27 12.51
CA PHE A 24 24.35 14.23 12.37
C PHE A 24 23.75 13.07 13.15
N ASP A 25 22.51 13.23 13.60
CA ASP A 25 21.76 12.15 14.27
C ASP A 25 21.50 11.00 13.31
N VAL A 26 21.81 9.78 13.71
CA VAL A 26 21.45 8.57 12.97
C VAL A 26 19.97 8.28 13.17
N VAL A 27 19.21 8.24 12.08
CA VAL A 27 17.77 7.91 12.08
C VAL A 27 17.59 6.40 12.02
N LEU A 28 18.16 5.76 10.99
CA LEU A 28 18.10 4.31 10.78
C LEU A 28 19.32 3.82 10.00
N GLN A 29 19.50 2.51 10.03
CA GLN A 29 20.47 1.81 9.20
C GLN A 29 19.77 0.64 8.48
N THR A 30 20.22 0.37 7.24
CA THR A 30 19.79 -0.77 6.44
C THR A 30 20.95 -1.72 6.19
N ALA A 31 20.70 -3.04 6.16
CA ALA A 31 21.73 -4.03 5.92
C ALA A 31 21.93 -4.36 4.44
N GLU A 32 20.85 -4.29 3.65
CA GLU A 32 20.87 -4.63 2.21
C GLU A 32 19.96 -3.67 1.44
N PRO A 33 20.54 -2.69 0.72
CA PRO A 33 21.95 -2.28 0.72
C PRO A 33 22.36 -1.66 2.06
N ASP A 34 23.67 -1.74 2.40
CA ASP A 34 24.22 -1.10 3.60
C ASP A 34 24.15 0.43 3.42
N SER A 35 23.39 1.09 4.27
CA SER A 35 23.19 2.53 4.21
C SER A 35 22.74 3.09 5.55
N THR A 36 23.13 4.33 5.81
CA THR A 36 22.74 5.06 7.04
C THR A 36 21.98 6.33 6.65
N LEU A 37 20.74 6.45 7.12
CA LEU A 37 19.97 7.68 7.02
C LEU A 37 20.27 8.57 8.21
N VAL A 38 20.68 9.81 7.97
CA VAL A 38 20.97 10.79 9.04
C VAL A 38 19.99 11.96 8.98
N ARG A 39 19.86 12.67 10.11
CA ARG A 39 19.02 13.86 10.25
C ARG A 39 19.87 15.09 10.56
N CYS A 40 19.63 16.17 9.84
CA CYS A 40 20.19 17.48 10.16
C CYS A 40 19.45 18.13 11.32
N GLY A 41 20.16 18.47 12.39
CA GLY A 41 19.57 19.16 13.55
C GLY A 41 19.10 20.59 13.26
N ARG A 42 19.62 21.25 12.19
CA ARG A 42 19.26 22.62 11.83
C ARG A 42 18.00 22.72 10.98
N CYS A 43 17.97 22.02 9.83
CA CYS A 43 16.85 22.13 8.89
C CYS A 43 15.90 20.93 8.92
N THR A 44 16.21 19.91 9.69
CA THR A 44 15.45 18.66 9.85
C THR A 44 15.40 17.74 8.62
N ALA A 45 16.04 18.09 7.50
CA ALA A 45 16.19 17.21 6.36
C ALA A 45 16.86 15.89 6.77
N ARG A 46 16.50 14.80 6.10
CA ARG A 46 17.16 13.51 6.25
C ARG A 46 17.86 13.16 4.95
N PHE A 47 19.01 12.54 5.01
CA PHE A 47 19.76 12.22 3.80
C PHE A 47 20.65 10.99 4.02
N PHE A 48 21.02 10.35 2.90
CA PHE A 48 21.93 9.23 2.87
C PHE A 48 23.33 9.73 2.45
N PRO A 49 24.30 9.86 3.39
CA PRO A 49 25.63 10.38 3.07
C PRO A 49 26.37 9.51 2.05
N GLY A 50 26.94 10.14 1.02
CA GLY A 50 27.79 9.46 0.04
C GLY A 50 27.05 8.58 -0.98
N GLN A 51 25.73 8.58 -0.97
CA GLN A 51 24.95 7.85 -1.95
C GLN A 51 25.02 8.57 -3.32
N VAL A 52 25.09 7.78 -4.39
CA VAL A 52 25.10 8.25 -5.79
C VAL A 52 23.83 7.78 -6.47
N PRO A 53 23.12 8.65 -7.20
CA PRO A 53 21.90 8.24 -7.88
C PRO A 53 22.20 7.24 -8.99
N PRO A 54 21.27 6.32 -9.31
CA PRO A 54 21.41 5.44 -10.45
C PRO A 54 21.36 6.24 -11.76
N ASP A 55 21.90 5.66 -12.83
CA ASP A 55 21.70 6.21 -14.17
C ASP A 55 20.28 5.92 -14.64
N TYR A 56 19.42 6.93 -14.61
CA TYR A 56 18.02 6.84 -15.05
C TYR A 56 17.86 6.73 -16.58
N ALA A 57 18.91 7.11 -17.36
CA ALA A 57 18.91 6.98 -18.81
C ALA A 57 19.26 5.56 -19.28
N ALA A 58 19.74 4.69 -18.37
CA ALA A 58 20.06 3.32 -18.70
C ALA A 58 18.83 2.56 -19.20
N ASP A 59 19.00 1.82 -20.29
CA ASP A 59 17.93 1.00 -20.83
C ASP A 59 17.62 -0.17 -19.88
N LYS A 60 16.34 -0.38 -19.62
CA LYS A 60 15.82 -1.52 -18.85
C LYS A 60 14.81 -2.30 -19.70
N PRO A 61 14.59 -3.60 -19.43
CA PRO A 61 13.53 -4.35 -20.10
C PRO A 61 12.19 -3.66 -19.86
N ALA A 62 11.62 -3.08 -20.93
CA ALA A 62 10.61 -2.04 -20.79
C ALA A 62 9.17 -2.55 -20.72
N SER A 63 8.85 -3.70 -21.33
CA SER A 63 7.45 -4.06 -21.63
C SER A 63 6.56 -4.18 -20.40
N LEU A 64 7.02 -4.87 -19.37
CA LEU A 64 6.26 -5.05 -18.13
C LEU A 64 6.11 -3.77 -17.32
N PHE A 65 7.18 -3.00 -17.18
CA PHE A 65 7.14 -1.73 -16.44
C PHE A 65 6.18 -0.75 -17.10
N VAL A 66 6.23 -0.64 -18.43
CA VAL A 66 5.29 0.21 -19.19
C VAL A 66 3.85 -0.23 -18.97
N GLN A 67 3.59 -1.52 -19.05
CA GLN A 67 2.24 -2.03 -18.82
C GLN A 67 1.78 -1.80 -17.38
N PHE A 68 2.65 -2.05 -16.40
CA PHE A 68 2.35 -1.78 -15.00
C PHE A 68 1.98 -0.31 -14.78
N TYR A 69 2.77 0.62 -15.33
CA TYR A 69 2.48 2.04 -15.23
C TYR A 69 1.16 2.41 -15.91
N ALA A 70 0.92 1.93 -17.13
CA ALA A 70 -0.28 2.26 -17.88
C ALA A 70 -1.55 1.63 -17.28
N GLU A 71 -1.50 0.37 -16.84
CA GLU A 71 -2.69 -0.34 -16.35
C GLU A 71 -2.93 -0.18 -14.85
N GLN A 72 -1.88 -0.16 -14.02
CA GLN A 72 -2.05 -0.31 -12.57
C GLN A 72 -1.43 0.80 -11.74
N ASN A 73 -0.55 1.64 -12.29
CA ASN A 73 0.10 2.66 -11.49
C ASN A 73 -0.89 3.49 -10.67
N ALA A 74 -0.83 3.33 -9.36
CA ALA A 74 -1.71 4.00 -8.42
C ALA A 74 -1.42 5.51 -8.28
N GLY A 75 -0.23 5.97 -8.68
CA GLY A 75 0.20 7.37 -8.54
C GLY A 75 -0.50 8.37 -9.46
N LEU A 76 -1.23 7.93 -10.50
CA LEU A 76 -1.80 8.83 -11.51
C LEU A 76 -2.64 9.96 -10.90
N HIS A 77 -3.56 9.66 -10.00
CA HIS A 77 -4.39 10.70 -9.38
C HIS A 77 -3.56 11.74 -8.65
N GLN A 78 -2.56 11.32 -7.88
CA GLN A 78 -1.66 12.23 -7.14
C GLN A 78 -0.79 13.06 -8.07
N MET A 79 -0.32 12.49 -9.19
CA MET A 79 0.52 13.18 -10.17
C MET A 79 -0.24 14.32 -10.88
N ILE A 80 -1.50 14.11 -11.27
CA ILE A 80 -2.27 15.12 -12.00
C ILE A 80 -3.09 16.07 -11.13
N ARG A 81 -3.41 15.67 -9.89
CA ARG A 81 -4.20 16.45 -8.93
C ARG A 81 -3.72 17.89 -8.74
N PRO A 82 -2.41 18.20 -8.66
CA PRO A 82 -1.93 19.56 -8.52
C PRO A 82 -2.39 20.52 -9.62
N LEU A 83 -2.71 20.02 -10.83
CA LEU A 83 -3.20 20.84 -11.93
C LEU A 83 -4.53 21.54 -11.61
N TRP A 84 -5.30 21.02 -10.66
CA TRP A 84 -6.58 21.57 -10.19
C TRP A 84 -6.55 22.10 -8.75
N GLN A 85 -5.40 22.11 -8.10
CA GLN A 85 -5.30 22.67 -6.74
C GLN A 85 -4.98 24.17 -6.77
N ILE A 86 -4.27 24.63 -7.80
CA ILE A 86 -3.96 26.05 -8.01
C ILE A 86 -5.04 26.67 -8.90
N ASP A 87 -5.44 27.90 -8.58
CA ASP A 87 -6.27 28.72 -9.45
C ASP A 87 -5.45 29.21 -10.65
N ALA A 88 -5.51 28.43 -11.72
CA ALA A 88 -4.74 28.71 -12.94
C ALA A 88 -5.08 30.08 -13.55
N ALA A 89 -6.36 30.51 -13.46
CA ALA A 89 -6.79 31.80 -13.99
C ALA A 89 -6.20 32.97 -13.17
N ALA A 90 -6.19 32.87 -11.84
CA ALA A 90 -5.61 33.87 -10.96
C ALA A 90 -4.10 34.03 -11.17
N HIS A 91 -3.41 32.96 -11.57
CA HIS A 91 -1.96 32.96 -11.84
C HIS A 91 -1.62 33.17 -13.33
N GLY A 92 -2.59 33.18 -14.23
CA GLY A 92 -2.35 33.26 -15.68
C GLY A 92 -1.61 32.02 -16.21
N ILE A 93 -1.93 30.83 -15.67
CA ILE A 93 -1.31 29.57 -16.07
C ILE A 93 -2.06 29.00 -17.27
N ASP A 94 -1.32 28.85 -18.38
CA ASP A 94 -1.76 28.25 -19.64
C ASP A 94 -0.75 27.26 -20.20
N SER A 95 0.29 26.95 -19.43
CA SER A 95 1.40 26.12 -19.87
C SER A 95 2.03 25.34 -18.73
N LEU A 96 2.48 24.11 -19.03
CA LEU A 96 3.08 23.15 -18.11
C LEU A 96 4.42 22.64 -18.64
N LEU A 97 5.46 22.70 -17.80
CA LEU A 97 6.66 21.87 -17.94
C LEU A 97 6.64 20.82 -16.82
N ASP A 98 6.69 19.54 -17.17
CA ASP A 98 6.79 18.44 -16.22
C ASP A 98 8.22 17.86 -16.29
N VAL A 99 8.99 18.02 -15.20
CA VAL A 99 10.39 17.59 -15.10
C VAL A 99 10.47 16.30 -14.32
N GLY A 100 11.04 15.25 -14.92
CA GLY A 100 10.93 13.89 -14.41
C GLY A 100 9.53 13.32 -14.66
N CYS A 101 8.95 13.61 -15.83
CA CYS A 101 7.56 13.32 -16.14
C CYS A 101 7.24 11.81 -16.28
N GLY A 102 8.26 10.94 -16.31
CA GLY A 102 8.08 9.50 -16.50
C GLY A 102 7.26 9.22 -17.76
N PHE A 103 6.09 8.59 -17.58
CA PHE A 103 5.15 8.28 -18.66
C PHE A 103 4.41 9.51 -19.21
N GLY A 104 4.41 10.65 -18.50
CA GLY A 104 3.88 11.93 -18.96
C GLY A 104 2.37 12.12 -18.83
N PHE A 105 1.71 11.45 -17.92
CA PHE A 105 0.28 11.64 -17.67
C PHE A 105 -0.10 13.10 -17.32
N PRO A 106 0.68 13.87 -16.51
CA PRO A 106 0.39 15.28 -16.28
C PRO A 106 0.48 16.12 -17.56
N VAL A 107 1.45 15.80 -18.43
CA VAL A 107 1.64 16.49 -19.72
C VAL A 107 0.42 16.26 -20.62
N ASP A 108 0.00 15.01 -20.79
CA ASP A 108 -1.18 14.66 -21.59
C ASP A 108 -2.47 15.25 -20.99
N THR A 109 -2.60 15.26 -19.66
CA THR A 109 -3.74 15.87 -18.97
C THR A 109 -3.80 17.37 -19.23
N ALA A 110 -2.70 18.07 -19.08
CA ALA A 110 -2.63 19.52 -19.29
C ALA A 110 -2.95 19.88 -20.76
N ALA A 111 -2.42 19.14 -21.71
CA ALA A 111 -2.69 19.38 -23.13
C ALA A 111 -4.13 19.01 -23.51
N ARG A 112 -4.60 17.82 -23.15
CA ARG A 112 -5.86 17.24 -23.61
C ARG A 112 -7.10 17.77 -22.89
N VAL A 113 -6.99 18.00 -21.57
CA VAL A 113 -8.13 18.40 -20.74
C VAL A 113 -8.15 19.90 -20.48
N LEU A 114 -6.96 20.51 -20.22
CA LEU A 114 -6.88 21.92 -19.90
C LEU A 114 -6.58 22.80 -21.12
N GLY A 115 -6.16 22.21 -22.24
CA GLY A 115 -5.81 22.96 -23.46
C GLY A 115 -4.52 23.76 -23.32
N TRP A 116 -3.64 23.40 -22.38
CA TRP A 116 -2.38 24.11 -22.13
C TRP A 116 -1.29 23.66 -23.11
N ARG A 117 -0.34 24.55 -23.36
CA ARG A 117 0.96 24.14 -23.90
C ARG A 117 1.68 23.30 -22.85
N ALA A 118 1.95 22.03 -23.12
CA ALA A 118 2.54 21.12 -22.16
C ALA A 118 3.73 20.37 -22.76
N VAL A 119 4.84 20.33 -22.02
CA VAL A 119 6.07 19.63 -22.39
C VAL A 119 6.54 18.80 -21.19
N GLY A 120 6.95 17.56 -21.44
CA GLY A 120 7.59 16.70 -20.46
C GLY A 120 9.06 16.44 -20.79
N VAL A 121 9.88 16.28 -19.75
CA VAL A 121 11.27 15.82 -19.90
C VAL A 121 11.53 14.71 -18.89
N ASP A 122 12.08 13.59 -19.35
CA ASP A 122 12.47 12.47 -18.52
C ASP A 122 13.57 11.65 -19.22
N PRO A 123 14.65 11.26 -18.54
CA PRO A 123 15.75 10.51 -19.19
C PRO A 123 15.42 9.03 -19.43
N SER A 124 14.41 8.50 -18.77
CA SER A 124 14.11 7.08 -18.78
C SER A 124 13.35 6.62 -20.04
N PHE A 125 13.30 5.31 -20.23
CA PHE A 125 12.52 4.68 -21.32
C PHE A 125 11.00 4.96 -21.21
N PHE A 126 10.51 5.36 -20.03
CA PHE A 126 9.10 5.74 -19.87
C PHE A 126 8.70 6.94 -20.73
N ALA A 127 9.65 7.87 -20.98
CA ALA A 127 9.41 9.01 -21.87
C ALA A 127 9.06 8.57 -23.30
N ASP A 128 9.79 7.58 -23.82
CA ASP A 128 9.51 7.04 -25.17
C ASP A 128 8.15 6.32 -25.19
N ALA A 129 7.88 5.49 -24.18
CA ALA A 129 6.61 4.78 -24.07
C ALA A 129 5.41 5.73 -23.95
N GLY A 130 5.54 6.76 -23.10
CA GLY A 130 4.51 7.78 -22.93
C GLY A 130 4.26 8.58 -24.21
N ARG A 131 5.33 9.01 -24.88
CA ARG A 131 5.22 9.70 -26.18
C ARG A 131 4.50 8.85 -27.23
N GLU A 132 4.83 7.56 -27.30
CA GLU A 132 4.19 6.64 -28.25
C GLU A 132 2.72 6.39 -27.90
N MET A 133 2.40 6.12 -26.63
CA MET A 133 1.06 5.70 -26.21
C MET A 133 0.08 6.86 -26.02
N LEU A 134 0.55 8.03 -25.54
CA LEU A 134 -0.28 9.21 -25.29
C LEU A 134 -0.27 10.20 -26.46
N GLY A 135 0.79 10.21 -27.26
CA GLY A 135 0.98 11.24 -28.29
C GLY A 135 1.38 12.62 -27.70
N ALA A 136 1.82 12.66 -26.44
CA ALA A 136 2.20 13.88 -25.74
C ALA A 136 3.63 14.36 -26.11
N ASP A 137 3.90 15.68 -25.98
CA ASP A 137 5.25 16.24 -26.19
C ASP A 137 6.17 15.90 -25.00
N ILE A 138 6.76 14.73 -25.07
CA ILE A 138 7.68 14.22 -24.07
C ILE A 138 9.04 14.00 -24.70
N ARG A 139 10.10 14.50 -24.05
CA ARG A 139 11.48 14.42 -24.53
C ARG A 139 12.28 13.48 -23.62
N ARG A 140 12.92 12.47 -24.22
CA ARG A 140 13.80 11.57 -23.47
C ARG A 140 15.16 12.22 -23.26
N CYS A 141 15.28 13.02 -22.22
CA CYS A 141 16.52 13.68 -21.85
C CYS A 141 16.49 14.14 -20.39
N TYR A 142 17.67 14.37 -19.82
CA TYR A 142 17.80 15.21 -18.62
C TYR A 142 17.51 16.67 -18.98
N LEU A 143 16.83 17.39 -18.08
CA LEU A 143 16.75 18.85 -18.19
C LEU A 143 18.12 19.45 -17.90
N THR A 144 18.66 20.22 -18.85
CA THR A 144 19.93 20.93 -18.74
C THR A 144 19.76 22.37 -19.24
N GLU A 145 20.80 23.18 -19.10
CA GLU A 145 20.80 24.56 -19.65
C GLU A 145 20.64 24.60 -21.18
N GLN A 146 21.02 23.51 -21.86
CA GLN A 146 20.98 23.39 -23.32
C GLN A 146 19.67 22.75 -23.81
N THR A 147 18.85 22.25 -22.89
CA THR A 147 17.58 21.61 -23.26
C THR A 147 16.57 22.68 -23.68
N ASP A 148 16.24 22.71 -24.97
CA ASP A 148 15.22 23.62 -25.46
C ASP A 148 13.81 23.03 -25.19
N VAL A 149 13.07 23.56 -24.25
CA VAL A 149 11.69 23.23 -23.96
C VAL A 149 10.71 24.33 -24.36
N GLY A 150 11.21 25.36 -25.00
CA GLY A 150 10.45 26.55 -25.38
C GLY A 150 10.44 27.66 -24.30
N PRO A 151 9.53 28.64 -24.43
CA PRO A 151 9.47 29.77 -23.49
C PRO A 151 9.06 29.30 -22.09
N PRO A 152 9.35 30.12 -21.05
CA PRO A 152 8.96 29.79 -19.67
C PRO A 152 7.48 29.44 -19.53
N PHE A 153 7.18 28.63 -18.51
CA PHE A 153 5.87 28.01 -18.27
C PHE A 153 5.16 28.65 -17.08
N GLY A 154 3.84 28.72 -17.15
CA GLY A 154 3.00 29.17 -16.05
C GLY A 154 3.05 28.21 -14.85
N MET A 155 3.21 26.90 -15.11
CA MET A 155 3.42 25.89 -14.09
C MET A 155 4.63 25.01 -14.45
N VAL A 156 5.49 24.77 -13.47
CA VAL A 156 6.56 23.76 -13.55
C VAL A 156 6.28 22.71 -12.50
N LEU A 157 6.15 21.46 -12.93
CA LEU A 157 5.85 20.30 -12.09
C LEU A 157 7.09 19.41 -11.94
N ALA A 158 7.31 18.86 -10.76
CA ALA A 158 8.35 17.89 -10.46
C ALA A 158 7.89 16.94 -9.35
N MET A 159 7.20 15.86 -9.73
CA MET A 159 6.66 14.88 -8.80
C MET A 159 7.63 13.72 -8.64
N GLU A 160 7.90 13.35 -7.35
CA GLU A 160 8.80 12.24 -7.00
C GLU A 160 10.17 12.35 -7.71
N LEU A 161 10.77 13.54 -7.66
CA LEU A 161 12.00 13.86 -8.37
C LEU A 161 13.09 14.45 -7.47
N ILE A 162 12.75 15.43 -6.62
CA ILE A 162 13.74 16.23 -5.88
C ILE A 162 14.62 15.39 -4.94
N GLU A 163 14.10 14.30 -4.42
CA GLU A 163 14.79 13.33 -3.57
C GLU A 163 15.92 12.57 -4.29
N HIS A 164 15.88 12.54 -5.62
CA HIS A 164 16.88 11.90 -6.49
C HIS A 164 18.00 12.85 -6.95
N ILE A 165 17.89 14.15 -6.64
CA ILE A 165 18.78 15.17 -7.16
C ILE A 165 20.00 15.34 -6.26
N PRO A 166 21.22 15.10 -6.77
CA PRO A 166 22.45 15.26 -5.99
C PRO A 166 22.79 16.73 -5.70
N ASP A 167 22.61 17.61 -6.68
CA ASP A 167 22.98 19.03 -6.63
C ASP A 167 21.72 19.91 -6.55
N LEU A 168 21.15 20.04 -5.36
CA LEU A 168 19.84 20.66 -5.14
C LEU A 168 19.75 22.11 -5.63
N TYR A 169 20.74 22.98 -5.32
CA TYR A 169 20.66 24.40 -5.66
C TYR A 169 20.89 24.70 -7.15
N PRO A 170 21.87 24.08 -7.82
CA PRO A 170 21.99 24.19 -9.29
C PRO A 170 20.74 23.72 -10.01
N PHE A 171 20.17 22.59 -9.57
CA PHE A 171 18.91 22.08 -10.12
C PHE A 171 17.75 23.07 -9.93
N MET A 172 17.58 23.63 -8.73
CA MET A 172 16.51 24.60 -8.48
C MET A 172 16.71 25.90 -9.26
N ALA A 173 17.95 26.34 -9.45
CA ALA A 173 18.24 27.50 -10.31
C ALA A 173 17.85 27.24 -11.76
N LEU A 174 18.08 26.01 -12.25
CA LEU A 174 17.62 25.57 -13.56
C LEU A 174 16.10 25.55 -13.66
N MET A 175 15.40 24.97 -12.67
CA MET A 175 13.93 24.97 -12.62
C MET A 175 13.35 26.39 -12.68
N ARG A 176 13.90 27.33 -11.90
CA ARG A 176 13.45 28.74 -11.87
C ARG A 176 13.53 29.45 -13.22
N ARG A 177 14.50 29.12 -14.06
CA ARG A 177 14.62 29.72 -15.42
C ARG A 177 13.42 29.34 -16.30
N HIS A 178 12.81 28.22 -16.04
CA HIS A 178 11.66 27.73 -16.81
C HIS A 178 10.31 28.20 -16.26
N ILE A 179 10.28 28.90 -15.12
CA ILE A 179 9.05 29.45 -14.53
C ILE A 179 8.80 30.84 -15.09
N ALA A 180 7.65 31.08 -15.68
CA ALA A 180 7.22 32.40 -16.14
C ALA A 180 7.05 33.37 -14.95
N PRO A 181 7.16 34.70 -15.18
CA PRO A 181 6.94 35.68 -14.13
C PRO A 181 5.56 35.48 -13.45
N GLY A 182 5.56 35.20 -12.15
CA GLY A 182 4.35 34.90 -11.39
C GLY A 182 3.81 33.48 -11.54
N GLY A 183 4.52 32.63 -12.28
CA GLY A 183 4.22 31.21 -12.40
C GLY A 183 4.45 30.43 -11.10
N VAL A 184 4.08 29.18 -11.10
CA VAL A 184 4.07 28.30 -9.92
C VAL A 184 4.95 27.07 -10.14
N LEU A 185 5.84 26.81 -9.19
CA LEU A 185 6.52 25.52 -9.03
C LEU A 185 5.65 24.62 -8.17
N VAL A 186 5.42 23.39 -8.62
CA VAL A 186 4.73 22.36 -7.85
C VAL A 186 5.63 21.12 -7.74
N MET A 187 5.81 20.61 -6.54
CA MET A 187 6.58 19.38 -6.31
C MET A 187 5.83 18.44 -5.38
N GLY A 188 6.08 17.14 -5.56
CA GLY A 188 5.70 16.09 -4.64
C GLY A 188 6.92 15.25 -4.29
N THR A 189 7.07 14.84 -3.04
CA THR A 189 8.19 14.00 -2.58
C THR A 189 7.76 13.23 -1.32
N PRO A 190 8.35 12.06 -1.00
CA PRO A 190 8.09 11.39 0.26
C PRO A 190 8.36 12.28 1.48
N HIS A 191 7.42 12.30 2.42
CA HIS A 191 7.54 13.14 3.62
C HIS A 191 8.42 12.49 4.69
N ALA A 192 9.64 12.98 4.87
CA ALA A 192 10.59 12.43 5.83
C ALA A 192 10.09 12.41 7.29
N GLY A 193 9.13 13.26 7.65
CA GLY A 193 8.52 13.27 8.99
C GLY A 193 7.81 11.96 9.37
N GLY A 194 7.33 11.21 8.38
CA GLY A 194 6.69 9.91 8.56
C GLY A 194 7.65 8.74 8.78
N ILE A 195 8.97 8.94 8.75
CA ILE A 195 9.94 7.85 8.95
C ILE A 195 10.18 7.66 10.44
N SER A 196 9.66 6.57 11.00
CA SER A 196 9.80 6.21 12.41
C SER A 196 9.77 4.69 12.61
N PRO A 197 10.18 4.17 13.79
CA PRO A 197 10.08 2.74 14.08
C PRO A 197 8.64 2.19 14.02
N GLU A 198 7.65 3.04 14.25
CA GLU A 198 6.22 2.70 14.25
C GLU A 198 5.64 2.66 12.83
N THR A 199 6.34 3.20 11.84
CA THR A 199 5.87 3.23 10.45
C THR A 199 5.95 1.84 9.83
N ASN A 200 4.85 1.42 9.21
CA ASN A 200 4.76 0.11 8.57
C ASN A 200 5.92 -0.10 7.56
N PRO A 201 6.63 -1.23 7.60
CA PRO A 201 7.74 -1.52 6.68
C PRO A 201 7.36 -1.40 5.19
N GLY A 202 6.12 -1.77 4.83
CA GLY A 202 5.61 -1.60 3.46
C GLY A 202 5.46 -0.15 3.00
N THR A 203 5.30 0.78 3.95
CA THR A 203 5.28 2.23 3.70
C THR A 203 6.71 2.79 3.70
N LEU A 204 7.56 2.32 4.61
CA LEU A 204 8.95 2.77 4.70
C LEU A 204 9.77 2.43 3.45
N ALA A 205 9.59 1.24 2.89
CA ALA A 205 10.40 0.78 1.76
C ALA A 205 10.33 1.73 0.54
N PRO A 206 9.16 2.14 0.03
CA PRO A 206 9.08 3.12 -1.06
C PRO A 206 9.53 4.52 -0.62
N MET A 207 9.29 4.94 0.62
CA MET A 207 9.77 6.24 1.11
C MET A 207 11.29 6.32 1.13
N LEU A 208 11.95 5.24 1.51
CA LEU A 208 13.42 5.21 1.62
C LEU A 208 14.10 5.00 0.28
N THR A 209 13.54 4.17 -0.59
CA THR A 209 14.12 3.72 -1.88
C THR A 209 15.64 3.78 -1.88
N VAL A 210 16.24 3.02 -0.94
CA VAL A 210 17.68 3.08 -0.64
C VAL A 210 18.48 2.78 -1.91
N GLY A 211 19.44 3.66 -2.21
CA GLY A 211 20.22 3.60 -3.46
C GLY A 211 19.72 4.56 -4.55
N ALA A 212 18.53 5.15 -4.39
CA ALA A 212 17.98 6.11 -5.34
C ALA A 212 17.60 7.45 -4.67
N HIS A 213 16.97 7.41 -3.49
CA HIS A 213 16.66 8.63 -2.73
C HIS A 213 17.92 9.12 -2.00
N LEU A 214 18.35 10.34 -2.27
CA LEU A 214 19.53 10.96 -1.68
C LEU A 214 19.18 11.84 -0.49
N VAL A 215 18.10 12.63 -0.63
CA VAL A 215 17.63 13.60 0.37
C VAL A 215 16.12 13.47 0.53
N LEU A 216 15.68 13.32 1.77
CA LEU A 216 14.27 13.24 2.13
C LEU A 216 13.87 14.49 2.93
N PHE A 217 12.83 15.15 2.48
CA PHE A 217 12.43 16.44 3.03
C PHE A 217 11.34 16.30 4.09
N THR A 218 11.49 17.08 5.17
CA THR A 218 10.37 17.48 6.02
C THR A 218 9.79 18.80 5.49
N ALA A 219 8.57 19.16 5.87
CA ALA A 219 7.98 20.43 5.45
C ALA A 219 8.86 21.65 5.83
N PRO A 220 9.44 21.76 7.06
CA PRO A 220 10.38 22.84 7.37
C PRO A 220 11.66 22.85 6.52
N ALA A 221 12.19 21.64 6.21
CA ALA A 221 13.39 21.54 5.37
C ALA A 221 13.12 22.02 3.93
N MET A 222 11.97 21.66 3.40
CA MET A 222 11.56 22.07 2.05
C MET A 222 11.28 23.57 1.98
N GLU A 223 10.58 24.12 2.96
CA GLU A 223 10.34 25.55 3.04
C GLU A 223 11.66 26.33 3.12
N PHE A 224 12.58 25.89 3.98
CA PHE A 224 13.94 26.49 4.08
C PHE A 224 14.67 26.45 2.74
N TYR A 225 14.66 25.30 2.06
CA TYR A 225 15.31 25.10 0.77
C TYR A 225 14.78 26.06 -0.30
N LEU A 226 13.46 26.14 -0.46
CA LEU A 226 12.84 26.95 -1.48
C LEU A 226 12.96 28.46 -1.21
N ARG A 227 12.85 28.88 0.05
CA ARG A 227 13.10 30.28 0.42
C ARG A 227 14.55 30.68 0.14
N ARG A 228 15.50 29.81 0.44
CA ARG A 228 16.92 30.04 0.11
C ARG A 228 17.15 30.03 -1.40
N ALA A 229 16.40 29.27 -2.16
CA ALA A 229 16.40 29.29 -3.62
C ALA A 229 15.69 30.53 -4.21
N GLY A 230 15.11 31.40 -3.37
CA GLY A 230 14.60 32.72 -3.76
C GLY A 230 13.09 32.81 -3.97
N PHE A 231 12.30 31.76 -3.65
CA PHE A 231 10.83 31.85 -3.69
C PHE A 231 10.28 32.65 -2.51
N GLN A 232 9.37 33.58 -2.77
CA GLN A 232 8.78 34.44 -1.75
C GLN A 232 7.60 33.77 -1.03
N HIS A 233 6.80 32.99 -1.75
CA HIS A 233 5.64 32.29 -1.24
C HIS A 233 5.83 30.79 -1.40
N VAL A 234 5.84 30.09 -0.27
CA VAL A 234 6.00 28.63 -0.20
C VAL A 234 4.90 28.06 0.68
N VAL A 235 4.19 27.09 0.18
CA VAL A 235 3.16 26.33 0.91
C VAL A 235 3.51 24.85 0.84
N CYS A 236 3.69 24.23 2.00
CA CYS A 236 3.92 22.81 2.17
C CYS A 236 2.67 22.14 2.77
N ARG A 237 2.17 21.10 2.14
CA ARG A 237 1.04 20.29 2.62
C ARG A 237 1.50 18.84 2.76
N VAL A 238 1.31 18.27 3.93
CA VAL A 238 1.56 16.85 4.17
C VAL A 238 0.24 16.11 4.02
N GLU A 239 0.19 15.19 3.08
CA GLU A 239 -0.98 14.37 2.82
C GLU A 239 -0.54 12.91 2.82
N GLU A 240 -1.00 12.16 3.79
CA GLU A 240 -0.53 10.80 4.07
C GLU A 240 1.01 10.75 4.22
N GLN A 241 1.71 10.19 3.24
CA GLN A 241 3.16 10.04 3.22
C GLN A 241 3.85 10.97 2.21
N THR A 242 3.09 11.80 1.51
CA THR A 242 3.61 12.72 0.48
C THR A 242 3.63 14.16 0.98
N LEU A 243 4.70 14.85 0.72
CA LEU A 243 4.86 16.28 0.91
C LEU A 243 4.60 17.00 -0.41
N PHE A 244 3.41 17.60 -0.54
CA PHE A 244 3.10 18.50 -1.67
C PHE A 244 3.60 19.90 -1.37
N VAL A 245 4.19 20.52 -2.39
CA VAL A 245 4.84 21.82 -2.26
C VAL A 245 4.45 22.70 -3.42
N PHE A 246 4.07 23.93 -3.09
CA PHE A 246 3.73 24.98 -4.04
C PHE A 246 4.61 26.20 -3.75
N ALA A 247 5.27 26.72 -4.76
CA ALA A 247 6.15 27.88 -4.59
C ALA A 247 6.00 28.88 -5.74
N SER A 248 6.01 30.17 -5.41
CA SER A 248 5.89 31.26 -6.38
C SER A 248 6.52 32.54 -5.84
N ASP A 249 6.79 33.49 -6.73
CA ASP A 249 7.18 34.87 -6.38
C ASP A 249 5.96 35.77 -6.14
N ARG A 250 4.73 35.25 -6.32
CA ARG A 250 3.46 35.90 -6.00
C ARG A 250 2.66 35.09 -4.98
N PRO A 251 1.75 35.73 -4.23
CA PRO A 251 0.85 35.01 -3.34
C PRO A 251 0.11 33.88 -4.06
N LEU A 252 0.11 32.69 -3.49
CA LEU A 252 -0.52 31.51 -4.05
C LEU A 252 -2.05 31.56 -3.83
N VAL A 253 -2.81 31.35 -4.89
CA VAL A 253 -4.26 31.25 -4.86
C VAL A 253 -4.64 29.80 -5.17
N PHE A 254 -5.36 29.17 -4.24
CA PHE A 254 -5.79 27.78 -4.35
C PHE A 254 -7.29 27.68 -4.64
N LEU A 255 -7.66 26.69 -5.43
CA LEU A 255 -9.06 26.30 -5.58
C LEU A 255 -9.53 25.59 -4.31
N PRO A 256 -10.80 25.78 -3.89
CA PRO A 256 -11.32 25.16 -2.67
C PRO A 256 -11.63 23.69 -2.89
N GLY A 257 -11.17 22.83 -1.97
CA GLY A 257 -11.56 21.42 -1.88
C GLY A 257 -11.02 20.53 -3.01
N GLU A 258 -11.43 19.26 -2.98
CA GLU A 258 -10.94 18.21 -3.89
C GLU A 258 -11.90 17.97 -5.09
N ALA A 259 -13.06 18.57 -5.11
CA ALA A 259 -14.08 18.29 -6.13
C ALA A 259 -13.60 18.58 -7.56
N ALA A 260 -12.85 19.69 -7.76
CA ALA A 260 -12.31 20.04 -9.06
C ALA A 260 -11.24 19.04 -9.52
N ALA A 261 -10.36 18.62 -8.62
CA ALA A 261 -9.32 17.63 -8.91
C ALA A 261 -9.95 16.26 -9.25
N HIS A 262 -10.95 15.83 -8.49
CA HIS A 262 -11.68 14.59 -8.78
C HIS A 262 -12.42 14.66 -10.13
N ALA A 263 -13.14 15.74 -10.40
CA ALA A 263 -13.82 15.93 -11.69
C ALA A 263 -12.84 15.94 -12.87
N GLY A 264 -11.71 16.63 -12.72
CA GLY A 264 -10.65 16.65 -13.71
C GLY A 264 -10.05 15.27 -13.96
N TYR A 265 -9.80 14.51 -12.90
CA TYR A 265 -9.32 13.12 -13.00
C TYR A 265 -10.31 12.23 -13.77
N VAL A 266 -11.59 12.27 -13.41
CA VAL A 266 -12.65 11.53 -14.11
C VAL A 266 -12.73 11.92 -15.60
N THR A 267 -12.66 13.23 -15.90
CA THR A 267 -12.65 13.75 -17.26
C THR A 267 -11.45 13.24 -18.06
N TYR A 268 -10.26 13.26 -17.45
CA TYR A 268 -9.06 12.76 -18.10
C TYR A 268 -9.16 11.27 -18.42
N LEU A 269 -9.59 10.45 -17.48
CA LEU A 269 -9.78 9.01 -17.70
C LEU A 269 -10.80 8.74 -18.79
N GLN A 270 -11.89 9.52 -18.86
CA GLN A 270 -12.86 9.40 -19.94
C GLN A 270 -12.25 9.73 -21.30
N CYS A 271 -11.44 10.80 -21.40
CA CYS A 271 -10.72 11.14 -22.62
C CYS A 271 -9.78 10.00 -23.08
N LEU A 272 -9.08 9.33 -22.15
CA LEU A 272 -8.24 8.18 -22.48
C LEU A 272 -9.05 7.00 -23.00
N ILE A 273 -10.20 6.68 -22.38
CA ILE A 273 -11.10 5.61 -22.80
C ILE A 273 -11.67 5.86 -24.21
N ASP A 274 -12.00 7.11 -24.51
CA ASP A 274 -12.60 7.47 -25.78
C ASP A 274 -11.54 7.56 -26.90
N GLY A 275 -10.28 7.81 -26.56
CA GLY A 275 -9.17 7.92 -27.50
C GLY A 275 -8.39 6.62 -27.75
N ALA A 276 -8.45 5.64 -26.85
CA ALA A 276 -7.69 4.41 -26.96
C ALA A 276 -8.55 3.23 -27.45
N ALA A 277 -7.90 2.27 -28.13
CA ALA A 277 -8.58 1.06 -28.58
C ALA A 277 -9.06 0.20 -27.40
N PRO A 278 -10.33 -0.25 -27.37
CA PRO A 278 -10.86 -1.08 -26.30
C PRO A 278 -10.00 -2.33 -26.05
N GLY A 279 -9.70 -2.59 -24.77
CA GLY A 279 -8.84 -3.71 -24.37
C GLY A 279 -7.34 -3.48 -24.56
N SER A 280 -6.89 -2.33 -25.11
CA SER A 280 -5.48 -1.97 -25.09
C SER A 280 -5.00 -1.65 -23.67
N THR A 281 -3.69 -1.68 -23.44
CA THR A 281 -3.06 -1.40 -22.16
C THR A 281 -3.52 -0.06 -21.56
N LEU A 282 -3.46 1.02 -22.35
CA LEU A 282 -3.89 2.35 -21.88
C LEU A 282 -5.39 2.40 -21.58
N TRP A 283 -6.19 1.79 -22.45
CA TRP A 283 -7.65 1.70 -22.26
C TRP A 283 -8.00 0.92 -20.99
N ASN A 284 -7.36 -0.25 -20.78
CA ASN A 284 -7.59 -1.09 -19.60
C ASN A 284 -7.30 -0.30 -18.30
N GLY A 285 -6.17 0.39 -18.27
CA GLY A 285 -5.79 1.21 -17.13
C GLY A 285 -6.77 2.35 -16.86
N ALA A 286 -7.14 3.10 -17.89
CA ALA A 286 -8.10 4.19 -17.76
C ALA A 286 -9.50 3.69 -17.34
N ALA A 287 -9.98 2.60 -17.95
CA ALA A 287 -11.31 2.04 -17.65
C ALA A 287 -11.38 1.48 -16.22
N GLY A 288 -10.35 0.76 -15.77
CA GLY A 288 -10.30 0.25 -14.39
C GLY A 288 -10.24 1.36 -13.34
N ARG A 289 -9.43 2.40 -13.57
CA ARG A 289 -9.35 3.57 -12.69
C ARG A 289 -10.65 4.39 -12.68
N LEU A 290 -11.27 4.58 -13.85
CA LEU A 290 -12.56 5.26 -13.93
C LEU A 290 -13.65 4.49 -13.19
N LEU A 291 -13.69 3.17 -13.33
CA LEU A 291 -14.60 2.32 -12.56
C LEU A 291 -14.35 2.52 -11.05
N GLY A 292 -13.10 2.49 -10.61
CA GLY A 292 -12.74 2.75 -9.21
C GLY A 292 -13.17 4.12 -8.72
N ALA A 293 -12.97 5.17 -9.51
CA ALA A 293 -13.34 6.55 -9.15
C ALA A 293 -14.87 6.76 -9.06
N MET A 294 -15.65 5.96 -9.77
CA MET A 294 -17.11 6.11 -9.85
C MET A 294 -17.88 5.11 -8.99
N VAL A 295 -17.27 3.98 -8.62
CA VAL A 295 -18.02 2.83 -8.08
C VAL A 295 -18.73 3.11 -6.76
N ASP A 296 -18.20 3.99 -5.90
CA ASP A 296 -18.79 4.29 -4.60
C ASP A 296 -19.93 5.31 -4.68
N ALA A 297 -19.77 6.37 -5.46
CA ALA A 297 -20.67 7.55 -5.43
C ALA A 297 -21.22 7.97 -6.80
N GLY A 298 -20.68 7.44 -7.92
CA GLY A 298 -21.14 7.78 -9.26
C GLY A 298 -22.58 7.31 -9.56
N PRO A 299 -23.24 7.84 -10.60
CA PRO A 299 -24.55 7.37 -11.02
C PRO A 299 -24.52 5.87 -11.38
N LEU A 300 -25.40 5.08 -10.76
CA LEU A 300 -25.38 3.62 -10.89
C LEU A 300 -25.45 3.15 -12.33
N ASP A 301 -26.32 3.74 -13.15
CA ASP A 301 -26.47 3.38 -14.57
C ASP A 301 -25.17 3.65 -15.36
N ALA A 302 -24.47 4.75 -15.08
CA ALA A 302 -23.20 5.07 -15.70
C ALA A 302 -22.10 4.07 -15.32
N VAL A 303 -22.04 3.67 -14.03
CA VAL A 303 -21.09 2.68 -13.52
C VAL A 303 -21.36 1.30 -14.16
N LEU A 304 -22.63 0.90 -14.26
CA LEU A 304 -23.04 -0.35 -14.90
C LEU A 304 -22.70 -0.35 -16.41
N ALA A 305 -22.92 0.77 -17.11
CA ALA A 305 -22.56 0.92 -18.51
C ALA A 305 -21.04 0.81 -18.73
N LEU A 306 -20.24 1.44 -17.86
CA LEU A 306 -18.78 1.32 -17.91
C LEU A 306 -18.33 -0.11 -17.66
N TYR A 307 -18.87 -0.78 -16.65
CA TYR A 307 -18.56 -2.17 -16.37
C TYR A 307 -18.91 -3.10 -17.56
N ALA A 308 -20.06 -2.86 -18.20
CA ALA A 308 -20.46 -3.61 -19.40
C ALA A 308 -19.49 -3.38 -20.59
N ARG A 309 -18.99 -2.15 -20.77
CA ARG A 309 -17.94 -1.85 -21.77
C ARG A 309 -16.65 -2.63 -21.48
N ILE A 310 -16.22 -2.67 -20.23
CA ILE A 310 -15.04 -3.44 -19.79
C ILE A 310 -15.26 -4.93 -20.07
N ALA A 311 -16.40 -5.49 -19.66
CA ALA A 311 -16.73 -6.89 -19.87
C ALA A 311 -16.78 -7.28 -21.36
N SER A 312 -17.29 -6.40 -22.23
CA SER A 312 -17.30 -6.63 -23.67
C SER A 312 -15.91 -6.63 -24.28
N ALA A 313 -15.11 -5.60 -23.97
CA ALA A 313 -13.75 -5.46 -24.47
C ALA A 313 -12.84 -6.63 -24.04
N TRP A 314 -12.96 -7.06 -22.78
CA TRP A 314 -12.15 -8.17 -22.28
C TRP A 314 -12.60 -9.54 -22.81
N ARG A 315 -13.90 -9.71 -23.06
CA ARG A 315 -14.38 -10.93 -23.74
C ARG A 315 -13.83 -11.04 -25.15
N GLU A 316 -13.83 -9.95 -25.89
CA GLU A 316 -13.32 -9.92 -27.27
C GLU A 316 -11.80 -10.13 -27.34
N ARG A 317 -11.04 -9.43 -26.47
CA ARG A 317 -9.58 -9.42 -26.57
C ARG A 317 -8.89 -10.57 -25.84
N PHE A 318 -9.39 -10.98 -24.66
CA PHE A 318 -8.75 -11.95 -23.78
C PHE A 318 -9.60 -13.23 -23.60
N GLY A 319 -10.83 -13.29 -24.13
CA GLY A 319 -11.75 -14.40 -23.85
C GLY A 319 -12.30 -14.41 -22.42
N ILE A 320 -12.10 -13.34 -21.65
CA ILE A 320 -12.54 -13.22 -20.25
C ILE A 320 -14.01 -12.85 -20.20
N ASP A 321 -14.87 -13.72 -19.64
CA ASP A 321 -16.27 -13.41 -19.40
C ASP A 321 -16.51 -13.04 -17.92
N LEU A 322 -16.45 -11.74 -17.63
CA LEU A 322 -16.68 -11.21 -16.28
C LEU A 322 -18.10 -11.48 -15.76
N VAL A 323 -19.09 -11.60 -16.64
CA VAL A 323 -20.49 -11.83 -16.27
C VAL A 323 -20.72 -13.30 -15.89
N ARG A 324 -20.15 -14.22 -16.65
CA ARG A 324 -20.26 -15.67 -16.40
C ARG A 324 -19.12 -16.22 -15.56
N GLN A 325 -18.24 -15.34 -15.07
CA GLN A 325 -17.05 -15.69 -14.27
C GLN A 325 -16.13 -16.72 -14.96
N ARG A 326 -16.04 -16.67 -16.30
CA ARG A 326 -15.04 -17.42 -17.05
C ARG A 326 -13.76 -16.63 -17.09
N LEU A 327 -12.92 -16.87 -16.09
CA LEU A 327 -11.67 -16.15 -15.86
C LEU A 327 -10.48 -17.08 -16.19
N PRO A 328 -9.29 -16.53 -16.47
CA PRO A 328 -8.09 -17.32 -16.57
C PRO A 328 -7.89 -18.16 -15.30
N PRO A 329 -7.37 -19.39 -15.41
CA PRO A 329 -7.15 -20.21 -14.22
C PRO A 329 -6.15 -19.54 -13.27
N VAL A 330 -6.46 -19.53 -11.97
CA VAL A 330 -5.47 -19.18 -10.95
C VAL A 330 -4.47 -20.31 -10.89
N ARG A 331 -3.23 -20.06 -11.32
CA ARG A 331 -2.16 -21.04 -11.35
C ARG A 331 -1.10 -20.69 -10.32
N ALA A 332 -0.56 -21.70 -9.63
CA ALA A 332 0.66 -21.53 -8.85
C ALA A 332 1.87 -21.33 -9.79
N GLU A 333 2.92 -20.64 -9.34
CA GLU A 333 4.15 -20.43 -10.12
C GLU A 333 4.69 -21.74 -10.74
N ARG A 334 4.63 -22.85 -9.97
CA ARG A 334 5.01 -24.19 -10.42
C ARG A 334 4.24 -24.68 -11.66
N ASP A 335 3.01 -24.17 -11.87
CA ASP A 335 2.16 -24.62 -12.97
C ASP A 335 2.57 -24.02 -14.32
N PHE A 336 3.35 -22.93 -14.28
CA PHE A 336 3.86 -22.29 -15.49
C PHE A 336 5.20 -22.87 -15.95
N GLY A 337 5.96 -23.55 -15.07
CA GLY A 337 7.30 -24.04 -15.36
C GLY A 337 8.29 -22.94 -15.73
N VAL A 338 7.96 -21.68 -15.44
CA VAL A 338 8.74 -20.48 -15.72
C VAL A 338 8.67 -19.55 -14.51
N THR A 339 9.71 -18.75 -14.31
CA THR A 339 9.83 -17.80 -13.22
C THR A 339 10.24 -16.42 -13.74
N GLY A 340 10.11 -15.39 -12.92
CA GLY A 340 10.56 -14.05 -13.27
C GLY A 340 9.84 -13.44 -14.48
N PRO A 341 10.58 -12.85 -15.44
CA PRO A 341 10.03 -12.15 -16.61
C PRO A 341 9.01 -12.96 -17.40
N ASP A 342 9.34 -14.22 -17.66
CA ASP A 342 8.52 -15.09 -18.50
C ASP A 342 7.18 -15.42 -17.85
N LEU A 343 7.13 -15.50 -16.51
CA LEU A 343 5.87 -15.68 -15.77
C LEU A 343 4.95 -14.47 -15.96
N VAL A 344 5.49 -13.29 -15.83
CA VAL A 344 4.71 -12.06 -15.95
C VAL A 344 4.23 -11.84 -17.38
N GLU A 345 5.06 -12.12 -18.38
CA GLU A 345 4.66 -12.05 -19.79
C GLU A 345 3.51 -13.05 -20.11
N ARG A 346 3.51 -14.22 -19.50
CA ARG A 346 2.39 -15.17 -19.65
C ARG A 346 1.14 -14.71 -18.94
N LEU A 347 1.24 -14.22 -17.72
CA LEU A 347 0.08 -13.67 -17.00
C LEU A 347 -0.55 -12.50 -17.77
N ARG A 348 0.28 -11.65 -18.37
CA ARG A 348 -0.11 -10.53 -19.19
C ARG A 348 -0.82 -10.93 -20.49
N ALA A 349 -0.37 -12.00 -21.13
CA ALA A 349 -1.00 -12.50 -22.36
C ALA A 349 -2.41 -13.05 -22.10
N GLU A 350 -2.67 -13.53 -20.87
CA GLU A 350 -3.95 -14.13 -20.49
C GLU A 350 -4.95 -13.11 -19.94
N ALA A 351 -4.48 -12.01 -19.32
CA ALA A 351 -5.37 -11.00 -18.71
C ALA A 351 -4.68 -9.65 -18.50
N PRO A 352 -5.44 -8.54 -18.40
CA PRO A 352 -4.95 -7.26 -17.94
C PRO A 352 -4.43 -7.35 -16.49
N ILE A 353 -3.39 -6.58 -16.15
CA ILE A 353 -2.83 -6.53 -14.80
C ILE A 353 -3.88 -6.03 -13.79
N ASN A 354 -4.77 -5.14 -14.21
CA ASN A 354 -5.82 -4.57 -13.35
C ASN A 354 -7.09 -5.44 -13.23
N LEU A 355 -7.09 -6.68 -13.72
CA LEU A 355 -8.22 -7.61 -13.55
C LEU A 355 -8.66 -7.74 -12.08
N PRO A 356 -7.75 -7.91 -11.10
CA PRO A 356 -8.15 -8.01 -9.71
C PRO A 356 -8.86 -6.77 -9.17
N ALA A 357 -8.43 -5.58 -9.58
CA ALA A 357 -9.06 -4.32 -9.20
C ALA A 357 -10.50 -4.22 -9.76
N VAL A 358 -10.71 -4.60 -11.02
CA VAL A 358 -12.04 -4.61 -11.63
C VAL A 358 -12.96 -5.64 -10.95
N LEU A 359 -12.46 -6.81 -10.58
CA LEU A 359 -13.22 -7.79 -9.81
C LEU A 359 -13.62 -7.24 -8.43
N TYR A 360 -12.71 -6.54 -7.75
CA TYR A 360 -13.03 -5.86 -6.50
C TYR A 360 -14.08 -4.76 -6.69
N HIS A 361 -13.93 -3.91 -7.69
CA HIS A 361 -14.91 -2.87 -7.99
C HIS A 361 -16.29 -3.46 -8.37
N ARG A 362 -16.32 -4.63 -9.00
CA ARG A 362 -17.57 -5.36 -9.19
C ARG A 362 -18.24 -5.70 -7.85
N THR A 363 -17.47 -6.13 -6.88
CA THR A 363 -17.98 -6.44 -5.54
C THR A 363 -18.59 -5.19 -4.88
N VAL A 364 -17.92 -4.03 -4.99
CA VAL A 364 -18.44 -2.76 -4.48
C VAL A 364 -19.72 -2.35 -5.21
N LEU A 365 -19.75 -2.49 -6.54
CA LEU A 365 -20.92 -2.20 -7.36
C LEU A 365 -22.13 -3.06 -6.95
N GLU A 366 -21.95 -4.34 -6.69
CA GLU A 366 -23.04 -5.22 -6.24
C GLU A 366 -23.67 -4.78 -4.93
N ARG A 367 -22.87 -4.29 -3.99
CA ARG A 367 -23.41 -3.74 -2.72
C ARG A 367 -24.37 -2.57 -2.94
N ARG A 368 -24.33 -1.91 -4.09
CA ARG A 368 -25.24 -0.83 -4.49
C ARG A 368 -26.45 -1.32 -5.27
N MET A 369 -26.45 -2.58 -5.72
CA MET A 369 -27.52 -3.14 -6.56
C MET A 369 -28.61 -3.74 -5.65
N PRO A 370 -29.89 -3.37 -5.79
CA PRO A 370 -30.98 -3.91 -4.97
C PRO A 370 -31.19 -5.42 -5.12
N VAL A 371 -30.74 -6.00 -6.22
CA VAL A 371 -30.92 -7.42 -6.55
C VAL A 371 -29.72 -8.31 -6.19
N ALA A 372 -28.64 -7.73 -5.71
CA ALA A 372 -27.46 -8.51 -5.32
C ALA A 372 -27.73 -9.26 -4.01
N THR A 373 -27.29 -10.50 -3.96
CA THR A 373 -27.37 -11.31 -2.76
C THR A 373 -26.03 -11.33 -2.03
N PRO A 374 -26.01 -11.52 -0.72
CA PRO A 374 -24.75 -11.67 0.02
C PRO A 374 -23.82 -12.75 -0.56
N GLU A 375 -24.38 -13.86 -1.05
CA GLU A 375 -23.62 -14.96 -1.67
C GLU A 375 -22.91 -14.48 -2.96
N SER A 376 -23.59 -13.67 -3.80
CA SER A 376 -22.98 -13.14 -5.00
C SER A 376 -21.86 -12.15 -4.69
N ILE A 377 -22.03 -11.32 -3.66
CA ILE A 377 -21.02 -10.39 -3.16
C ILE A 377 -19.79 -11.15 -2.67
N VAL A 378 -20.00 -12.21 -1.86
CA VAL A 378 -18.92 -13.07 -1.35
C VAL A 378 -18.19 -13.79 -2.49
N ALA A 379 -18.92 -14.31 -3.47
CA ALA A 379 -18.31 -14.99 -4.63
C ALA A 379 -17.37 -14.05 -5.42
N HIS A 380 -17.81 -12.82 -5.70
CA HIS A 380 -16.98 -11.85 -6.41
C HIS A 380 -15.81 -11.33 -5.55
N ALA A 381 -16.04 -11.09 -4.26
CA ALA A 381 -14.97 -10.71 -3.33
C ALA A 381 -13.89 -11.78 -3.21
N ARG A 382 -14.28 -13.07 -3.19
CA ARG A 382 -13.35 -14.19 -3.19
C ARG A 382 -12.48 -14.23 -4.45
N LEU A 383 -13.08 -14.03 -5.63
CA LEU A 383 -12.33 -13.94 -6.87
C LEU A 383 -11.34 -12.76 -6.84
N ALA A 384 -11.79 -11.58 -6.43
CA ALA A 384 -10.93 -10.41 -6.30
C ALA A 384 -9.74 -10.68 -5.37
N MET A 385 -9.98 -11.29 -4.20
CA MET A 385 -8.94 -11.64 -3.23
C MET A 385 -7.89 -12.59 -3.81
N VAL A 386 -8.35 -13.66 -4.49
CA VAL A 386 -7.47 -14.69 -5.04
C VAL A 386 -6.61 -14.13 -6.17
N TYR A 387 -7.23 -13.42 -7.12
CA TYR A 387 -6.49 -12.82 -8.24
C TYR A 387 -5.56 -11.69 -7.80
N ALA A 388 -5.98 -10.84 -6.86
CA ALA A 388 -5.12 -9.80 -6.31
C ALA A 388 -3.91 -10.39 -5.59
N GLY A 389 -4.10 -11.49 -4.85
CA GLY A 389 -3.01 -12.22 -4.21
C GLY A 389 -2.00 -12.79 -5.20
N GLN A 390 -2.47 -13.40 -6.27
CA GLN A 390 -1.62 -13.93 -7.32
C GLN A 390 -0.82 -12.83 -8.03
N SER A 391 -1.51 -11.78 -8.49
CA SER A 391 -0.88 -10.68 -9.22
C SER A 391 0.13 -9.92 -8.36
N TYR A 392 -0.21 -9.66 -7.09
CA TYR A 392 0.71 -9.00 -6.16
C TYR A 392 2.01 -9.78 -5.97
N ARG A 393 1.93 -11.11 -5.76
CA ARG A 393 3.14 -11.94 -5.62
C ARG A 393 3.98 -11.91 -6.88
N ALA A 394 3.37 -12.13 -8.04
CA ALA A 394 4.08 -12.11 -9.31
C ALA A 394 4.80 -10.77 -9.57
N LEU A 395 4.13 -9.65 -9.32
CA LEU A 395 4.74 -8.32 -9.47
C LEU A 395 5.83 -8.06 -8.45
N ARG A 396 5.63 -8.45 -7.18
CA ARG A 396 6.63 -8.30 -6.11
C ARG A 396 7.91 -9.07 -6.44
N ASP A 397 7.80 -10.31 -6.90
CA ASP A 397 8.94 -11.14 -7.25
C ASP A 397 9.72 -10.55 -8.44
N TYR A 398 9.09 -9.65 -9.18
CA TYR A 398 9.69 -8.83 -10.23
C TYR A 398 10.27 -7.50 -9.74
N GLY A 399 10.15 -7.21 -8.45
CA GLY A 399 10.55 -5.93 -7.87
C GLY A 399 9.53 -4.80 -8.02
N LEU A 400 8.30 -5.11 -8.49
CA LEU A 400 7.20 -4.16 -8.58
C LEU A 400 6.25 -4.36 -7.39
N VAL A 401 6.14 -3.36 -6.54
CA VAL A 401 5.21 -3.39 -5.40
C VAL A 401 3.95 -2.62 -5.77
N ASP A 402 2.82 -3.34 -5.84
CA ASP A 402 1.52 -2.74 -6.12
C ASP A 402 0.67 -2.67 -4.85
N HIS A 403 0.67 -1.51 -4.22
CA HIS A 403 -0.13 -1.26 -3.02
C HIS A 403 -1.63 -1.33 -3.29
N HIS A 404 -2.09 -0.94 -4.47
CA HIS A 404 -3.51 -0.98 -4.83
C HIS A 404 -4.03 -2.41 -4.92
N LEU A 405 -3.30 -3.33 -5.56
CA LEU A 405 -3.67 -4.76 -5.57
C LEU A 405 -3.71 -5.35 -4.17
N ARG A 406 -2.73 -5.01 -3.33
CA ARG A 406 -2.74 -5.40 -1.92
C ARG A 406 -3.98 -4.89 -1.21
N ASP A 407 -4.36 -3.64 -1.45
CA ASP A 407 -5.53 -3.03 -0.85
C ASP A 407 -6.83 -3.65 -1.36
N CYS A 408 -6.94 -3.96 -2.65
CA CYS A 408 -8.07 -4.71 -3.20
C CYS A 408 -8.24 -6.07 -2.52
N ALA A 409 -7.15 -6.82 -2.28
CA ALA A 409 -7.19 -8.09 -1.58
C ALA A 409 -7.66 -7.94 -0.13
N TRP A 410 -7.21 -6.90 0.58
CA TRP A 410 -7.61 -6.60 1.94
C TRP A 410 -9.07 -6.19 2.03
N GLN A 411 -9.53 -5.28 1.19
CA GLN A 411 -10.91 -4.80 1.17
C GLN A 411 -11.90 -5.91 0.74
N ALA A 412 -11.48 -6.77 -0.17
CA ALA A 412 -12.26 -7.95 -0.52
C ALA A 412 -12.48 -8.87 0.69
N ARG A 413 -11.46 -9.09 1.53
CA ARG A 413 -11.59 -9.83 2.79
C ARG A 413 -12.55 -9.16 3.76
N VAL A 414 -12.39 -7.86 3.98
CA VAL A 414 -13.31 -7.09 4.83
C VAL A 414 -14.74 -7.24 4.34
N THR A 415 -14.96 -7.16 3.03
CA THR A 415 -16.29 -7.35 2.43
C THR A 415 -16.84 -8.75 2.69
N ILE A 416 -16.02 -9.80 2.54
CA ILE A 416 -16.44 -11.15 2.86
C ILE A 416 -16.84 -11.25 4.34
N LEU A 417 -16.00 -10.73 5.24
CA LEU A 417 -16.27 -10.75 6.68
C LEU A 417 -17.53 -9.96 7.05
N ASP A 418 -17.79 -8.84 6.41
CA ASP A 418 -19.04 -8.07 6.60
C ASP A 418 -20.27 -8.87 6.18
N GLN A 419 -20.20 -9.63 5.07
CA GLN A 419 -21.30 -10.50 4.66
C GLN A 419 -21.49 -11.71 5.60
N PHE A 420 -20.41 -12.23 6.20
CA PHE A 420 -20.52 -13.28 7.22
C PHE A 420 -21.31 -12.86 8.45
N THR A 421 -21.24 -11.59 8.84
CA THR A 421 -22.08 -11.10 9.95
C THR A 421 -23.57 -11.13 9.62
N ILE A 422 -23.93 -11.13 8.34
CA ILE A 422 -25.32 -11.19 7.84
C ILE A 422 -25.75 -12.66 7.62
N LEU A 423 -24.87 -13.49 7.06
CA LEU A 423 -25.15 -14.86 6.61
C LEU A 423 -24.66 -15.98 7.54
N ALA A 424 -24.21 -15.67 8.76
CA ALA A 424 -23.46 -16.53 9.66
C ALA A 424 -23.77 -18.05 9.68
N PRO A 425 -24.98 -18.54 9.40
CA PRO A 425 -25.25 -19.98 9.42
C PRO A 425 -24.91 -20.75 8.14
N GLU A 426 -24.75 -20.09 6.99
CA GLU A 426 -24.81 -20.75 5.67
C GLU A 426 -23.48 -20.82 4.92
N LEU A 427 -22.43 -20.17 5.42
CA LEU A 427 -21.14 -20.11 4.71
C LEU A 427 -20.22 -21.28 5.11
N GLU A 428 -19.60 -21.88 4.09
CA GLU A 428 -18.73 -23.04 4.29
C GLU A 428 -17.50 -22.72 5.17
N PRO A 429 -17.15 -23.56 6.15
CA PRO A 429 -15.95 -23.43 6.99
C PRO A 429 -14.65 -23.30 6.18
N SER A 430 -14.59 -23.93 5.01
CA SER A 430 -13.45 -23.84 4.09
C SER A 430 -13.16 -22.42 3.61
N LEU A 431 -14.18 -21.58 3.47
CA LEU A 431 -14.02 -20.19 3.09
C LEU A 431 -13.44 -19.35 4.24
N LEU A 432 -13.92 -19.57 5.47
CA LEU A 432 -13.35 -18.95 6.67
C LEU A 432 -11.88 -19.29 6.84
N LEU A 433 -11.52 -20.57 6.65
CA LEU A 433 -10.13 -21.02 6.67
C LEU A 433 -9.27 -20.32 5.62
N SER A 434 -9.79 -20.12 4.41
CA SER A 434 -9.06 -19.42 3.35
C SER A 434 -8.82 -17.93 3.64
N LEU A 435 -9.61 -17.33 4.52
CA LEU A 435 -9.44 -15.94 4.97
C LEU A 435 -8.36 -15.82 6.05
N VAL A 436 -8.21 -16.83 6.90
CA VAL A 436 -7.29 -16.86 8.04
C VAL A 436 -5.94 -17.49 7.67
N HIS A 437 -6.01 -18.58 6.92
CA HIS A 437 -4.84 -19.26 6.40
C HIS A 437 -4.83 -19.07 4.89
N PRO A 438 -4.07 -18.09 4.36
CA PRO A 438 -3.68 -18.15 2.97
C PRO A 438 -3.11 -19.56 2.73
N SER A 439 -3.42 -20.18 1.60
CA SER A 439 -2.93 -21.53 1.29
C SER A 439 -1.45 -21.66 1.64
N PRO A 440 -0.92 -22.87 1.97
CA PRO A 440 0.51 -23.05 2.26
C PRO A 440 1.43 -22.48 1.18
N GLU A 441 0.88 -22.24 -0.01
CA GLU A 441 1.53 -21.64 -1.18
C GLU A 441 1.41 -20.11 -1.19
N GLY A 442 0.50 -19.52 -0.41
CA GLY A 442 0.24 -18.08 -0.25
C GLY A 442 0.80 -17.52 1.05
N ARG A 443 1.99 -17.94 1.45
CA ARG A 443 2.64 -17.54 2.70
C ARG A 443 2.64 -16.03 2.93
N ALA A 444 2.23 -15.70 4.14
CA ALA A 444 2.64 -14.61 5.04
C ALA A 444 2.78 -13.18 4.46
N ASP A 445 3.35 -12.98 3.31
CA ASP A 445 3.89 -11.70 2.87
C ASP A 445 2.87 -10.66 2.42
N MET A 446 1.65 -11.09 2.06
CA MET A 446 0.56 -10.17 1.73
C MET A 446 -0.22 -9.68 2.94
N LEU A 447 -0.12 -10.40 4.06
CA LEU A 447 -1.13 -10.34 5.11
C LEU A 447 -0.55 -10.19 6.50
N ASP A 448 0.75 -10.07 6.64
CA ASP A 448 1.40 -9.91 7.92
C ASP A 448 1.92 -8.46 8.10
N PRO A 449 1.56 -7.79 9.18
CA PRO A 449 0.50 -8.10 10.13
C PRO A 449 -0.90 -7.81 9.56
N PRO A 450 -1.94 -8.53 10.03
CA PRO A 450 -3.31 -8.25 9.61
C PRO A 450 -3.67 -6.81 9.96
N ARG A 451 -4.25 -6.08 9.00
CA ARG A 451 -4.68 -4.70 9.26
C ARG A 451 -5.69 -4.69 10.40
N PRO A 452 -5.66 -3.69 11.30
CA PRO A 452 -6.57 -3.62 12.44
C PRO A 452 -8.05 -3.82 12.06
N VAL A 453 -8.47 -3.27 10.92
CA VAL A 453 -9.85 -3.43 10.41
C VAL A 453 -10.24 -4.90 10.18
N VAL A 454 -9.30 -5.73 9.72
CA VAL A 454 -9.56 -7.17 9.51
C VAL A 454 -9.65 -7.88 10.85
N VAL A 455 -8.79 -7.56 11.81
CA VAL A 455 -8.85 -8.13 13.17
C VAL A 455 -10.18 -7.79 13.84
N VAL A 456 -10.65 -6.54 13.72
CA VAL A 456 -11.97 -6.12 14.22
C VAL A 456 -13.10 -6.98 13.63
N ARG A 457 -13.09 -7.17 12.31
CA ARG A 457 -14.14 -7.97 11.64
C ARG A 457 -14.04 -9.46 11.97
N LEU A 458 -12.83 -10.02 12.00
CA LEU A 458 -12.59 -11.40 12.42
C LEU A 458 -13.06 -11.64 13.85
N ALA A 459 -12.76 -10.73 14.77
CA ALA A 459 -13.23 -10.81 16.15
C ALA A 459 -14.75 -10.82 16.23
N GLY A 460 -15.44 -10.01 15.44
CA GLY A 460 -16.92 -10.01 15.39
C GLY A 460 -17.51 -11.35 14.94
N VAL A 461 -16.94 -11.95 13.88
CA VAL A 461 -17.36 -13.27 13.39
C VAL A 461 -17.04 -14.36 14.41
N PHE A 462 -15.81 -14.36 14.96
CA PHE A 462 -15.36 -15.30 15.98
C PHE A 462 -16.26 -15.27 17.21
N ASN A 463 -16.57 -14.09 17.73
CA ASN A 463 -17.43 -13.92 18.90
C ASN A 463 -18.81 -14.55 18.66
N ARG A 464 -19.39 -14.35 17.48
CA ARG A 464 -20.67 -14.94 17.13
C ARG A 464 -20.59 -16.47 17.07
N LEU A 465 -19.58 -17.03 16.40
CA LEU A 465 -19.39 -18.48 16.32
C LEU A 465 -19.25 -19.13 17.70
N VAL A 466 -18.48 -18.52 18.61
CA VAL A 466 -18.36 -19.01 19.98
C VAL A 466 -19.68 -18.91 20.73
N HIS A 467 -20.43 -17.80 20.57
CA HIS A 467 -21.73 -17.61 21.19
C HIS A 467 -22.77 -18.61 20.70
N ASP A 468 -22.74 -18.94 19.41
CA ASP A 468 -23.65 -19.90 18.78
C ASP A 468 -23.22 -21.36 19.02
N GLY A 469 -22.15 -21.61 19.78
CA GLY A 469 -21.62 -22.94 20.07
C GLY A 469 -20.91 -23.64 18.90
N ARG A 470 -20.58 -22.89 17.83
CA ARG A 470 -19.90 -23.38 16.61
C ARG A 470 -18.39 -23.43 16.82
N TYR A 471 -17.94 -24.19 17.82
CA TYR A 471 -16.54 -24.17 18.28
C TYR A 471 -15.52 -24.67 17.26
N GLU A 472 -15.87 -25.64 16.40
CA GLU A 472 -14.98 -26.15 15.37
C GLU A 472 -14.61 -25.03 14.36
N GLU A 473 -15.61 -24.25 13.96
CA GLU A 473 -15.42 -23.13 13.04
C GLU A 473 -14.72 -21.96 13.72
N ALA A 474 -15.04 -21.69 14.98
CA ALA A 474 -14.31 -20.69 15.76
C ALA A 474 -12.83 -21.06 15.91
N THR A 475 -12.52 -22.36 16.10
CA THR A 475 -11.14 -22.86 16.18
C THR A 475 -10.36 -22.59 14.90
N ALA A 476 -11.03 -22.61 13.75
CA ALA A 476 -10.38 -22.27 12.47
C ALA A 476 -9.94 -20.79 12.39
N LEU A 477 -10.68 -19.88 13.03
CA LEU A 477 -10.32 -18.44 13.09
C LEU A 477 -9.35 -18.12 14.22
N TYR A 478 -9.26 -18.97 15.22
CA TYR A 478 -8.50 -18.74 16.45
C TYR A 478 -7.02 -18.35 16.22
N PRO A 479 -6.25 -18.96 15.30
CA PRO A 479 -4.85 -18.56 15.08
C PRO A 479 -4.65 -17.08 14.76
N ALA A 480 -5.65 -16.42 14.18
CA ALA A 480 -5.60 -14.99 13.89
C ALA A 480 -5.86 -14.10 15.13
N LEU A 481 -6.40 -14.70 16.21
CA LEU A 481 -6.76 -14.04 17.46
C LEU A 481 -5.98 -14.57 18.66
N ASP A 482 -5.04 -15.48 18.46
CA ASP A 482 -4.25 -16.10 19.53
C ASP A 482 -3.26 -15.13 20.19
N ASN A 483 -2.74 -14.17 19.43
CA ASN A 483 -1.88 -13.13 19.95
C ASN A 483 -2.70 -12.03 20.63
N LEU A 484 -2.84 -12.11 21.96
CA LEU A 484 -3.66 -11.18 22.73
C LEU A 484 -3.16 -9.73 22.68
N ASP A 485 -1.86 -9.49 22.54
CA ASP A 485 -1.32 -8.14 22.42
C ASP A 485 -1.71 -7.50 21.09
N ALA A 486 -1.63 -8.25 19.99
CA ALA A 486 -2.07 -7.80 18.69
C ALA A 486 -3.59 -7.54 18.65
N VAL A 487 -4.39 -8.42 19.25
CA VAL A 487 -5.85 -8.26 19.37
C VAL A 487 -6.20 -7.04 20.20
N THR A 488 -5.56 -6.86 21.36
CA THR A 488 -5.78 -5.70 22.23
C THR A 488 -5.44 -4.40 21.51
N GLY A 489 -4.30 -4.34 20.84
CA GLY A 489 -3.89 -3.16 20.08
C GLY A 489 -4.85 -2.84 18.93
N ALA A 490 -5.28 -3.84 18.16
CA ALA A 490 -6.20 -3.66 17.04
C ALA A 490 -7.60 -3.21 17.48
N LEU A 491 -8.08 -3.69 18.63
CA LEU A 491 -9.43 -3.45 19.16
C LEU A 491 -9.49 -2.32 20.21
N ALA A 492 -8.39 -1.63 20.48
CA ALA A 492 -8.29 -0.62 21.54
C ALA A 492 -9.36 0.48 21.46
N HIS A 493 -9.83 0.79 20.25
CA HIS A 493 -10.83 1.83 19.98
C HIS A 493 -12.28 1.33 20.08
N ASP A 494 -12.52 0.01 20.17
CA ASP A 494 -13.84 -0.59 20.35
C ASP A 494 -13.86 -1.52 21.56
N PRO A 495 -14.09 -0.97 22.78
CA PRO A 495 -14.07 -1.75 24.01
C PRO A 495 -15.05 -2.91 24.05
N MET A 496 -16.22 -2.79 23.40
CA MET A 496 -17.20 -3.88 23.36
C MET A 496 -16.68 -5.09 22.59
N VAL A 497 -16.17 -4.86 21.39
CA VAL A 497 -15.59 -5.94 20.56
C VAL A 497 -14.36 -6.53 21.23
N LEU A 498 -13.51 -5.68 21.84
CA LEU A 498 -12.33 -6.13 22.58
C LEU A 498 -12.69 -7.08 23.72
N PHE A 499 -13.58 -6.66 24.62
CA PHE A 499 -13.94 -7.47 25.78
C PHE A 499 -14.61 -8.80 25.37
N HIS A 500 -15.50 -8.75 24.38
CA HIS A 500 -16.10 -9.96 23.84
C HIS A 500 -15.07 -10.88 23.17
N ALA A 501 -14.10 -10.34 22.44
CA ALA A 501 -13.04 -11.14 21.81
C ALA A 501 -12.19 -11.85 22.86
N LEU A 502 -11.72 -11.13 23.87
CA LEU A 502 -10.93 -11.70 24.97
C LEU A 502 -11.72 -12.77 25.75
N PHE A 503 -13.00 -12.49 26.01
CA PHE A 503 -13.90 -13.46 26.64
C PHE A 503 -14.05 -14.73 25.80
N CYS A 504 -14.40 -14.61 24.53
CA CYS A 504 -14.60 -15.74 23.62
C CYS A 504 -13.31 -16.56 23.41
N VAL A 505 -12.15 -15.90 23.34
CA VAL A 505 -10.84 -16.57 23.31
C VAL A 505 -10.64 -17.38 24.59
N GLY A 506 -10.93 -16.81 25.76
CA GLY A 506 -10.84 -17.51 27.04
C GLY A 506 -11.77 -18.73 27.10
N VAL A 507 -13.02 -18.57 26.68
CA VAL A 507 -14.03 -19.65 26.63
C VAL A 507 -13.60 -20.79 25.69
N LEU A 508 -13.11 -20.45 24.49
CA LEU A 508 -12.64 -21.44 23.52
C LEU A 508 -11.44 -22.22 24.07
N ARG A 509 -10.46 -21.52 24.65
CA ARG A 509 -9.26 -22.11 25.27
C ARG A 509 -9.61 -23.06 26.41
N LEU A 510 -10.57 -22.67 27.26
CA LEU A 510 -10.99 -23.46 28.41
C LEU A 510 -11.81 -24.68 28.00
N ASN A 511 -12.85 -24.47 27.20
CA ASN A 511 -13.91 -25.48 27.01
C ASN A 511 -13.65 -26.38 25.80
N HIS A 512 -12.87 -25.93 24.84
CA HIS A 512 -12.68 -26.65 23.58
C HIS A 512 -11.23 -27.06 23.32
N LEU A 513 -10.27 -26.17 23.61
CA LEU A 513 -8.84 -26.45 23.39
C LEU A 513 -8.17 -27.14 24.58
N GLY A 514 -8.84 -27.25 25.74
CA GLY A 514 -8.29 -27.88 26.94
C GLY A 514 -7.05 -27.16 27.48
N ALA A 515 -6.95 -25.83 27.30
CA ALA A 515 -5.81 -25.01 27.65
C ALA A 515 -6.13 -24.02 28.81
N PRO A 516 -6.32 -24.50 30.06
CA PRO A 516 -6.80 -23.67 31.17
C PRO A 516 -5.83 -22.53 31.52
N GLY A 517 -4.52 -22.75 31.45
CA GLY A 517 -3.53 -21.69 31.66
C GLY A 517 -3.69 -20.54 30.65
N ALA A 518 -3.74 -20.86 29.38
CA ALA A 518 -3.94 -19.87 28.32
C ALA A 518 -5.34 -19.20 28.38
N ALA A 519 -6.37 -19.91 28.88
CA ALA A 519 -7.69 -19.34 29.13
C ALA A 519 -7.61 -18.30 30.26
N ARG A 520 -6.92 -18.60 31.35
CA ARG A 520 -6.68 -17.66 32.46
C ARG A 520 -5.99 -16.39 31.96
N ASP A 521 -4.98 -16.51 31.08
CA ASP A 521 -4.30 -15.36 30.48
C ASP A 521 -5.26 -14.43 29.73
N ALA A 522 -6.19 -15.00 28.95
CA ALA A 522 -7.19 -14.21 28.22
C ALA A 522 -8.14 -13.46 29.16
N PHE A 523 -8.64 -14.13 30.20
CA PHE A 523 -9.50 -13.47 31.21
C PHE A 523 -8.76 -12.45 32.05
N THR A 524 -7.50 -12.70 32.41
CA THR A 524 -6.66 -11.72 33.10
C THR A 524 -6.43 -10.50 32.21
N ARG A 525 -6.13 -10.69 30.94
CA ARG A 525 -6.01 -9.58 30.00
C ARG A 525 -7.31 -8.79 29.88
N MET A 526 -8.46 -9.45 29.84
CA MET A 526 -9.77 -8.77 29.85
C MET A 526 -9.98 -7.94 31.13
N GLN A 527 -9.57 -8.45 32.28
CA GLN A 527 -9.63 -7.74 33.56
C GLN A 527 -8.74 -6.50 33.56
N ASP A 528 -7.48 -6.62 33.12
CA ASP A 528 -6.52 -5.51 33.05
C ASP A 528 -7.01 -4.39 32.13
N GLU A 529 -7.55 -4.76 30.95
CA GLU A 529 -8.11 -3.82 30.00
C GLU A 529 -9.38 -3.13 30.54
N ALA A 530 -10.19 -3.84 31.31
CA ALA A 530 -11.36 -3.25 31.97
C ALA A 530 -10.95 -2.29 33.08
N LEU A 531 -9.97 -2.65 33.91
CA LEU A 531 -9.41 -1.79 34.98
C LEU A 531 -8.83 -0.49 34.40
N ALA A 532 -8.08 -0.59 33.31
CA ALA A 532 -7.51 0.59 32.62
C ALA A 532 -8.57 1.58 32.10
N ARG A 533 -9.81 1.11 31.91
CA ARG A 533 -10.94 1.90 31.35
C ARG A 533 -11.99 2.33 32.37
N LEU A 534 -11.78 2.11 33.68
CA LEU A 534 -12.74 2.54 34.70
C LEU A 534 -13.00 4.05 34.73
N ASN A 535 -12.03 4.84 34.28
CA ASN A 535 -12.16 6.30 34.15
C ASN A 535 -12.53 6.76 32.73
N SER A 536 -12.91 5.84 31.85
CA SER A 536 -13.35 6.15 30.47
C SER A 536 -14.80 6.67 30.45
N PRO A 537 -15.30 7.14 29.30
CA PRO A 537 -16.71 7.52 29.11
C PRO A 537 -17.74 6.41 29.38
N ARG A 538 -17.31 5.17 29.44
CA ARG A 538 -18.15 3.97 29.67
C ARG A 538 -17.67 3.12 30.87
N PRO A 539 -17.63 3.69 32.09
CA PRO A 539 -17.16 2.96 33.27
C PRO A 539 -18.12 1.83 33.70
N ASP A 540 -19.38 1.91 33.35
CA ASP A 540 -20.40 0.86 33.52
C ASP A 540 -20.00 -0.42 32.77
N LEU A 541 -19.60 -0.29 31.52
CA LEU A 541 -19.14 -1.39 30.68
C LEU A 541 -17.85 -2.01 31.23
N ALA A 542 -16.89 -1.16 31.61
CA ALA A 542 -15.63 -1.62 32.18
C ALA A 542 -15.85 -2.44 33.48
N ARG A 543 -16.69 -1.95 34.41
CA ARG A 543 -17.06 -2.67 35.64
C ARG A 543 -17.76 -4.00 35.36
N HIS A 544 -18.67 -4.04 34.37
CA HIS A 544 -19.34 -5.26 33.98
C HIS A 544 -18.34 -6.34 33.53
N PHE A 545 -17.46 -6.01 32.59
CA PHE A 545 -16.47 -6.97 32.06
C PHE A 545 -15.36 -7.32 33.07
N GLN A 546 -15.01 -6.41 33.97
CA GLN A 546 -14.15 -6.73 35.10
C GLN A 546 -14.77 -7.85 35.96
N GLY A 547 -16.04 -7.72 36.34
CA GLY A 547 -16.74 -8.75 37.11
C GLY A 547 -16.83 -10.10 36.38
N VAL A 548 -17.16 -10.06 35.08
CA VAL A 548 -17.19 -11.26 34.23
C VAL A 548 -15.81 -11.94 34.18
N ALA A 549 -14.73 -11.18 34.05
CA ALA A 549 -13.37 -11.70 34.03
C ALA A 549 -13.00 -12.37 35.36
N GLU A 550 -13.29 -11.70 36.49
CA GLU A 550 -13.01 -12.23 37.85
C GLU A 550 -13.73 -13.54 38.10
N ASP A 551 -15.01 -13.65 37.70
CA ASP A 551 -15.78 -14.88 37.87
C ASP A 551 -15.20 -16.03 37.02
N HIS A 552 -14.79 -15.76 35.79
CA HIS A 552 -14.20 -16.79 34.93
C HIS A 552 -12.78 -17.18 35.35
N ILE A 553 -11.97 -16.26 35.85
CA ILE A 553 -10.64 -16.56 36.43
C ILE A 553 -10.80 -17.56 37.60
N ARG A 554 -11.82 -17.38 38.45
CA ARG A 554 -12.12 -18.30 39.58
C ARG A 554 -12.56 -19.68 39.10
N LEU A 555 -13.24 -19.77 37.95
CA LEU A 555 -13.72 -21.03 37.38
C LEU A 555 -12.61 -21.81 36.63
N VAL A 556 -11.52 -21.16 36.24
CA VAL A 556 -10.41 -21.84 35.58
C VAL A 556 -9.65 -22.70 36.60
N PRO A 557 -9.49 -24.02 36.40
CA PRO A 557 -8.71 -24.88 37.29
C PRO A 557 -7.28 -24.36 37.46
N ASP A 558 -6.73 -24.47 38.65
CA ASP A 558 -5.32 -24.17 38.84
C ASP A 558 -4.45 -25.09 37.97
N PRO A 559 -3.36 -24.61 37.39
CA PRO A 559 -2.48 -25.47 36.63
C PRO A 559 -2.00 -26.61 37.52
N LEU A 560 -2.18 -27.86 37.05
CA LEU A 560 -1.60 -29.00 37.73
C LEU A 560 -0.13 -28.72 38.00
N PRO A 561 0.38 -28.99 39.22
CA PRO A 561 1.79 -28.84 39.49
C PRO A 561 2.60 -29.60 38.44
N ALA A 562 3.65 -28.97 37.93
CA ALA A 562 4.52 -29.56 36.92
C ALA A 562 4.86 -31.01 37.36
N PRO A 563 4.77 -32.02 36.50
CA PRO A 563 5.12 -33.38 36.88
C PRO A 563 6.54 -33.35 37.47
N VAL A 564 6.65 -33.83 38.68
CA VAL A 564 7.93 -33.99 39.37
C VAL A 564 8.83 -34.77 38.41
N PRO A 565 10.00 -34.23 38.01
CA PRO A 565 10.88 -34.92 37.09
C PRO A 565 11.12 -36.35 37.64
N ALA A 566 10.77 -37.34 36.83
CA ALA A 566 10.97 -38.75 37.21
C ALA A 566 12.44 -38.92 37.61
N ALA A 567 12.66 -39.50 38.80
CA ALA A 567 14.01 -39.80 39.27
C ALA A 567 14.77 -40.55 38.16
N PRO A 568 16.03 -40.22 37.93
CA PRO A 568 16.81 -40.86 36.86
C PRO A 568 16.80 -42.37 37.06
N VAL A 569 16.26 -43.09 36.07
CA VAL A 569 16.29 -44.57 36.03
C VAL A 569 17.75 -44.97 36.02
N PRO A 570 18.21 -45.82 36.97
CA PRO A 570 19.58 -46.25 37.02
C PRO A 570 19.94 -46.95 35.72
N ALA A 571 21.04 -46.57 35.10
CA ALA A 571 21.52 -47.13 33.85
C ALA A 571 21.68 -48.62 33.95
N ALA A 572 21.03 -49.37 33.06
CA ALA A 572 21.22 -50.83 32.96
C ALA A 572 22.72 -51.14 32.64
N PRO A 573 23.28 -52.22 33.24
CA PRO A 573 24.67 -52.54 33.04
C PRO A 573 24.95 -52.88 31.58
N THR A 574 25.91 -52.23 31.01
CA THR A 574 26.41 -52.46 29.64
C THR A 574 26.93 -53.90 29.52
N ARG A 575 26.25 -54.75 28.72
CA ARG A 575 26.77 -56.04 28.30
C ARG A 575 28.03 -55.83 27.47
N ALA A 576 29.14 -56.42 27.95
CA ALA A 576 30.41 -56.47 27.22
C ALA A 576 30.21 -57.16 25.84
N ALA A 577 30.65 -56.47 24.80
CA ALA A 577 30.64 -56.99 23.45
C ALA A 577 31.67 -58.13 23.30
N ALA A 578 31.24 -59.32 22.86
CA ALA A 578 32.08 -60.43 22.48
C ALA A 578 32.89 -60.11 21.20
N PRO A 579 34.15 -60.58 21.05
CA PRO A 579 35.00 -60.24 19.92
C PRO A 579 34.49 -60.90 18.62
N ARG A 580 34.33 -60.12 17.57
CA ARG A 580 34.04 -60.60 16.21
C ARG A 580 35.25 -61.34 15.64
N ARG A 581 35.10 -62.65 15.35
CA ARG A 581 36.06 -63.43 14.56
C ARG A 581 36.13 -62.89 13.12
N ALA A 582 37.33 -62.55 12.68
CA ALA A 582 37.63 -62.26 11.31
C ALA A 582 37.41 -63.54 10.42
N ARG A 583 36.63 -63.42 9.35
CA ARG A 583 36.67 -64.36 8.23
C ARG A 583 37.50 -63.71 7.13
N ARG A 584 38.58 -64.44 6.81
CA ARG A 584 39.27 -64.33 5.53
C ARG A 584 38.42 -65.00 4.44
N VAL A 585 38.23 -64.38 3.35
CA VAL A 585 38.60 -64.64 1.95
C VAL A 585 38.11 -63.43 1.15
#